data_2dfc22c455d7733a39ebb18153297f6a
#
_entry.id   2dfc22c455d7733a39ebb18153297f6a
#
_cell.length_a   1.000
_cell.length_b   1.000
_cell.length_c   1.000
_cell.angle_alpha   90.00
_cell.angle_beta   90.00
_cell.angle_gamma   90.00
#
_symmetry.space_group_name_H-M   'P 1'
#
loop_
_entity.id
_entity.type
_entity.pdbx_description
1 polymer ?
#
loop_
_entity_poly.entity_id
_entity_poly.type
_entity_poly.pdbx_seq_one_letter_code
_entity_poly.pdbx_strand_id
1 'polypeptide(L)'
;MDLPLVINPDDYLETEFGREFTPERNRQAWQLAYARLRHELSQAAKGTHVYVVMGVQGAGKSRWVEENLERLGHGAIVFDAALPARRHREELLSIARDYAVPVIGILVSAPLELALARNAQRNADKKVPEDALKSVFSMLEPPSEDEGFVWVQTIEQQAPLPTTLQTARMSLVAPDVALAEKLADALNASYALHRRFLVWSKPHWTLEDTQESLQRAAKDFDAPVGEKRYFLLSRDDPQALVGCIGLLPLADEIHSFEVGYWGNQAHAGHGLMREALTALVLQLSGHTLRLTTSSANLSSQRLAEAAGFEWVETLQGARRCEYFGVRDTLVYRRAAR
;
A
#
# COMPACT_ATOMS: atom_id res chain seq x y z
N MET A 1 7.26 -28.39 -10.86
CA MET A 1 5.83 -28.22 -10.47
C MET A 1 5.21 -27.32 -11.53
N ASP A 2 4.14 -27.79 -12.20
CA ASP A 2 3.53 -26.96 -13.24
C ASP A 2 2.72 -25.83 -12.59
N LEU A 3 2.94 -24.59 -13.02
CA LEU A 3 2.20 -23.43 -12.55
C LEU A 3 0.77 -23.44 -13.09
N PRO A 4 -0.18 -22.72 -12.48
CA PRO A 4 -1.50 -22.48 -13.02
C PRO A 4 -1.45 -21.96 -14.46
N LEU A 5 -2.41 -22.38 -15.27
CA LEU A 5 -2.57 -21.81 -16.60
C LEU A 5 -3.13 -20.40 -16.50
N VAL A 6 -2.46 -19.43 -17.14
CA VAL A 6 -2.97 -18.07 -17.29
C VAL A 6 -3.55 -17.88 -18.68
N ILE A 7 -4.78 -17.40 -18.76
CA ILE A 7 -5.45 -17.01 -20.02
C ILE A 7 -5.66 -15.50 -19.96
N ASN A 8 -5.03 -14.79 -20.89
CA ASN A 8 -5.20 -13.35 -21.02
C ASN A 8 -5.60 -13.02 -22.48
N PRO A 9 -6.75 -12.42 -22.74
CA PRO A 9 -7.15 -12.05 -24.10
C PRO A 9 -6.12 -11.18 -24.82
N ASP A 10 -5.38 -10.34 -24.06
CA ASP A 10 -4.36 -9.46 -24.61
C ASP A 10 -3.17 -10.22 -25.24
N ASP A 11 -2.90 -11.47 -24.83
CA ASP A 11 -1.81 -12.28 -25.39
C ASP A 11 -2.08 -12.66 -26.86
N TYR A 12 -3.34 -12.71 -27.28
CA TYR A 12 -3.73 -12.96 -28.66
C TYR A 12 -3.67 -11.71 -29.55
N LEU A 13 -3.32 -10.56 -29.00
CA LEU A 13 -3.06 -9.31 -29.72
C LEU A 13 -1.59 -9.11 -30.05
N GLU A 14 -0.68 -9.93 -29.48
CA GLU A 14 0.76 -9.86 -29.72
C GLU A 14 1.09 -10.26 -31.17
N THR A 15 2.02 -9.53 -31.78
CA THR A 15 2.60 -9.82 -33.10
C THR A 15 4.11 -9.76 -33.02
N GLU A 16 4.82 -10.13 -34.07
CA GLU A 16 6.28 -9.97 -34.17
C GLU A 16 6.76 -8.51 -34.07
N PHE A 17 5.86 -7.53 -34.25
CA PHE A 17 6.13 -6.09 -34.13
C PHE A 17 5.61 -5.47 -32.83
N GLY A 18 5.11 -6.26 -31.89
CA GLY A 18 4.46 -5.83 -30.64
C GLY A 18 2.94 -6.00 -30.68
N ARG A 19 2.26 -5.44 -29.68
CA ARG A 19 0.80 -5.59 -29.56
C ARG A 19 0.06 -4.69 -30.53
N GLU A 20 -0.83 -5.26 -31.31
CA GLU A 20 -1.65 -4.53 -32.27
C GLU A 20 -3.15 -4.61 -31.87
N PHE A 21 -3.75 -3.47 -31.60
CA PHE A 21 -5.13 -3.34 -31.19
C PHE A 21 -6.00 -2.77 -32.30
N THR A 22 -6.95 -3.57 -32.82
CA THR A 22 -8.09 -3.11 -33.61
C THR A 22 -9.37 -3.73 -33.03
N PRO A 23 -10.56 -3.16 -33.26
CA PRO A 23 -11.83 -3.76 -32.80
C PRO A 23 -12.03 -5.20 -33.26
N GLU A 24 -11.65 -5.52 -34.50
CA GLU A 24 -11.72 -6.86 -35.08
C GLU A 24 -10.79 -7.84 -34.38
N ARG A 25 -9.52 -7.47 -34.22
CA ARG A 25 -8.52 -8.29 -33.52
C ARG A 25 -8.91 -8.50 -32.07
N ASN A 26 -9.42 -7.45 -31.41
CA ASN A 26 -9.89 -7.58 -30.03
C ASN A 26 -11.03 -8.57 -29.90
N ARG A 27 -12.05 -8.53 -30.80
CA ARG A 27 -13.13 -9.54 -30.80
C ARG A 27 -12.59 -10.94 -30.99
N GLN A 28 -11.67 -11.14 -31.93
CA GLN A 28 -11.05 -12.43 -32.18
C GLN A 28 -10.24 -12.92 -30.97
N ALA A 29 -9.48 -12.05 -30.33
CA ALA A 29 -8.69 -12.34 -29.13
C ALA A 29 -9.58 -12.85 -27.99
N TRP A 30 -10.72 -12.21 -27.74
CA TRP A 30 -11.70 -12.69 -26.76
C TRP A 30 -12.31 -14.04 -27.13
N GLN A 31 -12.66 -14.28 -28.39
CA GLN A 31 -13.15 -15.58 -28.86
C GLN A 31 -12.11 -16.69 -28.64
N LEU A 32 -10.84 -16.42 -28.93
CA LEU A 32 -9.74 -17.37 -28.69
C LEU A 32 -9.54 -17.63 -27.20
N ALA A 33 -9.58 -16.60 -26.36
CA ALA A 33 -9.46 -16.75 -24.93
C ALA A 33 -10.62 -17.61 -24.35
N TYR A 34 -11.86 -17.38 -24.77
CA TYR A 34 -13.00 -18.20 -24.37
C TYR A 34 -12.93 -19.62 -24.91
N ALA A 35 -12.46 -19.80 -26.17
CA ALA A 35 -12.25 -21.14 -26.72
C ALA A 35 -11.19 -21.91 -25.93
N ARG A 36 -10.11 -21.24 -25.54
CA ARG A 36 -9.07 -21.80 -24.65
C ARG A 36 -9.65 -22.18 -23.30
N LEU A 37 -10.43 -21.29 -22.69
CA LEU A 37 -11.10 -21.60 -21.42
C LEU A 37 -11.99 -22.85 -21.52
N ARG A 38 -12.85 -22.93 -22.54
CA ARG A 38 -13.70 -24.12 -22.77
C ARG A 38 -12.86 -25.39 -22.94
N HIS A 39 -11.79 -25.32 -23.68
CA HIS A 39 -10.88 -26.46 -23.87
C HIS A 39 -10.30 -26.93 -22.54
N GLU A 40 -9.76 -26.04 -21.73
CA GLU A 40 -9.14 -26.38 -20.45
C GLU A 40 -10.19 -26.93 -19.45
N LEU A 41 -11.38 -26.33 -19.40
CA LEU A 41 -12.46 -26.79 -18.55
C LEU A 41 -12.96 -28.17 -18.95
N SER A 42 -12.93 -28.51 -20.25
CA SER A 42 -13.29 -29.87 -20.73
C SER A 42 -12.32 -30.95 -20.25
N GLN A 43 -11.09 -30.55 -19.87
CA GLN A 43 -10.04 -31.46 -19.35
C GLN A 43 -9.85 -31.30 -17.84
N ALA A 44 -10.65 -30.45 -17.19
CA ALA A 44 -10.45 -30.06 -15.81
C ALA A 44 -10.62 -31.27 -14.86
N ALA A 45 -9.65 -31.43 -13.96
CA ALA A 45 -9.70 -32.40 -12.89
C ALA A 45 -10.69 -31.99 -11.79
N LYS A 46 -11.14 -32.95 -11.00
CA LYS A 46 -11.96 -32.64 -9.82
C LYS A 46 -11.18 -31.72 -8.85
N GLY A 47 -11.80 -30.60 -8.46
CA GLY A 47 -11.19 -29.61 -7.58
C GLY A 47 -10.51 -28.44 -8.33
N THR A 48 -10.57 -28.41 -9.67
CA THR A 48 -10.19 -27.24 -10.45
C THR A 48 -11.04 -26.02 -10.08
N HIS A 49 -10.40 -24.84 -10.01
CA HIS A 49 -11.06 -23.56 -9.81
C HIS A 49 -10.61 -22.58 -10.91
N VAL A 50 -11.53 -21.72 -11.34
CA VAL A 50 -11.19 -20.58 -12.20
C VAL A 50 -11.06 -19.34 -11.33
N TYR A 51 -9.91 -18.68 -11.38
CA TYR A 51 -9.66 -17.38 -10.76
C TYR A 51 -9.80 -16.30 -11.83
N VAL A 52 -10.80 -15.46 -11.70
CA VAL A 52 -11.02 -14.32 -12.60
C VAL A 52 -10.40 -13.08 -11.99
N VAL A 53 -9.24 -12.68 -12.50
CA VAL A 53 -8.52 -11.49 -12.02
C VAL A 53 -8.93 -10.31 -12.88
N MET A 54 -9.66 -9.37 -12.28
CA MET A 54 -10.29 -8.25 -12.97
C MET A 54 -9.89 -6.90 -12.38
N GLY A 55 -10.10 -5.82 -13.14
CA GLY A 55 -9.75 -4.44 -12.78
C GLY A 55 -9.21 -3.68 -13.98
N VAL A 56 -9.12 -2.35 -13.87
CA VAL A 56 -8.68 -1.49 -14.96
C VAL A 56 -7.21 -1.73 -15.33
N GLN A 57 -6.82 -1.25 -16.50
CA GLN A 57 -5.40 -1.24 -16.90
C GLN A 57 -4.60 -0.37 -15.93
N GLY A 58 -3.41 -0.86 -15.53
CA GLY A 58 -2.60 -0.18 -14.50
C GLY A 58 -3.00 -0.48 -13.05
N ALA A 59 -4.11 -1.20 -12.80
CA ALA A 59 -4.52 -1.57 -11.44
C ALA A 59 -3.56 -2.54 -10.73
N GLY A 60 -2.73 -3.29 -11.46
CA GLY A 60 -1.78 -4.24 -10.86
C GLY A 60 -2.20 -5.71 -10.96
N LYS A 61 -3.13 -6.06 -11.83
CA LYS A 61 -3.60 -7.44 -12.06
C LYS A 61 -2.45 -8.42 -12.32
N SER A 62 -1.62 -8.15 -13.33
CA SER A 62 -0.52 -9.05 -13.72
C SER A 62 0.47 -9.26 -12.58
N ARG A 63 0.75 -8.23 -11.79
CA ARG A 63 1.58 -8.34 -10.60
C ARG A 63 0.93 -9.27 -9.56
N TRP A 64 -0.37 -9.10 -9.30
CA TRP A 64 -1.09 -9.98 -8.38
C TRP A 64 -1.04 -11.44 -8.89
N VAL A 65 -1.23 -11.66 -10.20
CA VAL A 65 -1.12 -12.99 -10.80
C VAL A 65 0.26 -13.58 -10.54
N GLU A 66 1.34 -12.88 -10.89
CA GLU A 66 2.73 -13.32 -10.69
C GLU A 66 3.02 -13.68 -9.22
N GLU A 67 2.61 -12.84 -8.27
CA GLU A 67 2.85 -13.03 -6.84
C GLU A 67 2.03 -14.19 -6.23
N ASN A 68 0.96 -14.64 -6.90
CA ASN A 68 0.05 -15.66 -6.35
C ASN A 68 0.06 -16.99 -7.11
N LEU A 69 0.68 -17.09 -8.29
CA LEU A 69 0.65 -18.30 -9.12
C LEU A 69 1.01 -19.57 -8.33
N GLU A 70 2.12 -19.55 -7.59
CA GLU A 70 2.56 -20.72 -6.81
C GLU A 70 1.56 -21.11 -5.73
N ARG A 71 0.89 -20.12 -5.10
CA ARG A 71 -0.08 -20.33 -4.02
C ARG A 71 -1.42 -20.88 -4.51
N LEU A 72 -1.81 -20.53 -5.73
CA LEU A 72 -3.08 -21.01 -6.31
C LEU A 72 -3.05 -22.52 -6.61
N GLY A 73 -1.85 -23.11 -6.75
CA GLY A 73 -1.65 -24.54 -6.86
C GLY A 73 -1.94 -25.11 -8.25
N HIS A 74 -1.60 -26.39 -8.40
CA HIS A 74 -1.80 -27.11 -9.66
C HIS A 74 -3.29 -27.27 -9.99
N GLY A 75 -3.62 -27.14 -11.26
CA GLY A 75 -4.99 -27.29 -11.75
C GLY A 75 -5.87 -26.06 -11.60
N ALA A 76 -5.36 -24.94 -11.03
CA ALA A 76 -6.03 -23.66 -11.11
C ALA A 76 -5.91 -23.06 -12.51
N ILE A 77 -6.97 -22.40 -12.98
CA ILE A 77 -6.98 -21.64 -14.22
C ILE A 77 -7.16 -20.17 -13.84
N VAL A 78 -6.25 -19.29 -14.28
CA VAL A 78 -6.35 -17.85 -14.07
C VAL A 78 -6.81 -17.18 -15.36
N PHE A 79 -7.89 -16.42 -15.30
CA PHE A 79 -8.36 -15.59 -16.41
C PHE A 79 -8.11 -14.12 -16.05
N ASP A 80 -7.10 -13.49 -16.68
CA ASP A 80 -6.68 -12.09 -16.41
C ASP A 80 -7.22 -11.17 -17.49
N ALA A 81 -8.22 -10.34 -17.16
CA ALA A 81 -8.79 -9.37 -18.10
C ALA A 81 -9.37 -8.15 -17.36
N ALA A 82 -9.74 -7.08 -18.07
CA ALA A 82 -10.32 -5.89 -17.41
C ALA A 82 -11.69 -6.18 -16.78
N LEU A 83 -12.64 -6.75 -17.53
CA LEU A 83 -14.00 -7.17 -17.12
C LEU A 83 -14.73 -6.15 -16.21
N PRO A 84 -14.83 -4.86 -16.58
CA PRO A 84 -15.23 -3.81 -15.66
C PRO A 84 -16.68 -3.89 -15.20
N ALA A 85 -17.60 -4.40 -16.01
CA ALA A 85 -19.01 -4.45 -15.67
C ALA A 85 -19.54 -5.90 -15.67
N ARG A 86 -20.66 -6.14 -14.97
CA ARG A 86 -21.32 -7.43 -14.86
C ARG A 86 -21.52 -8.11 -16.24
N ARG A 87 -22.02 -7.37 -17.23
CA ARG A 87 -22.23 -7.87 -18.60
C ARG A 87 -20.97 -8.41 -19.27
N HIS A 88 -19.78 -7.96 -18.88
CA HIS A 88 -18.51 -8.43 -19.43
C HIS A 88 -18.06 -9.76 -18.80
N ARG A 89 -18.61 -10.11 -17.63
CA ARG A 89 -18.32 -11.34 -16.90
C ARG A 89 -19.27 -12.48 -17.22
N GLU A 90 -20.46 -12.16 -17.75
CA GLU A 90 -21.55 -13.13 -18.01
C GLU A 90 -21.12 -14.32 -18.85
N GLU A 91 -20.42 -14.11 -19.98
CA GLU A 91 -20.02 -15.20 -20.87
C GLU A 91 -19.01 -16.13 -20.18
N LEU A 92 -18.02 -15.59 -19.48
CA LEU A 92 -17.04 -16.37 -18.74
C LEU A 92 -17.71 -17.23 -17.66
N LEU A 93 -18.60 -16.63 -16.88
CA LEU A 93 -19.34 -17.31 -15.80
C LEU A 93 -20.29 -18.37 -16.38
N SER A 94 -20.90 -18.11 -17.53
CA SER A 94 -21.71 -19.11 -18.23
C SER A 94 -20.88 -20.30 -18.68
N ILE A 95 -19.72 -20.06 -19.29
CA ILE A 95 -18.79 -21.13 -19.69
C ILE A 95 -18.41 -21.99 -18.49
N ALA A 96 -17.97 -21.39 -17.39
CA ALA A 96 -17.57 -22.16 -16.20
C ALA A 96 -18.73 -22.96 -15.59
N ARG A 97 -19.94 -22.42 -15.62
CA ARG A 97 -21.18 -23.10 -15.18
C ARG A 97 -21.48 -24.32 -16.02
N ASP A 98 -21.30 -24.26 -17.35
CA ASP A 98 -21.55 -25.38 -18.27
C ASP A 98 -20.65 -26.58 -17.95
N TYR A 99 -19.47 -26.35 -17.38
CA TYR A 99 -18.54 -27.40 -16.94
C TYR A 99 -18.60 -27.67 -15.43
N ALA A 100 -19.51 -27.03 -14.70
CA ALA A 100 -19.66 -27.16 -13.25
C ALA A 100 -18.36 -26.88 -12.48
N VAL A 101 -17.53 -25.94 -12.97
CA VAL A 101 -16.28 -25.52 -12.33
C VAL A 101 -16.50 -24.22 -11.52
N PRO A 102 -16.14 -24.18 -10.23
CA PRO A 102 -16.33 -23.02 -9.39
C PRO A 102 -15.42 -21.86 -9.82
N VAL A 103 -15.96 -20.64 -9.78
CA VAL A 103 -15.28 -19.40 -10.16
C VAL A 103 -15.07 -18.50 -8.95
N ILE A 104 -13.83 -18.04 -8.75
CA ILE A 104 -13.44 -17.10 -7.72
C ILE A 104 -13.13 -15.74 -8.39
N GLY A 105 -13.77 -14.68 -7.93
CA GLY A 105 -13.54 -13.33 -8.42
C GLY A 105 -12.46 -12.59 -7.62
N ILE A 106 -11.44 -12.06 -8.29
CA ILE A 106 -10.40 -11.22 -7.71
C ILE A 106 -10.46 -9.85 -8.40
N LEU A 107 -11.01 -8.87 -7.71
CA LEU A 107 -11.00 -7.48 -8.18
C LEU A 107 -9.74 -6.79 -7.68
N VAL A 108 -8.83 -6.43 -8.59
CA VAL A 108 -7.70 -5.55 -8.28
C VAL A 108 -8.14 -4.12 -8.53
N SER A 109 -8.43 -3.40 -7.45
CA SER A 109 -8.94 -2.03 -7.43
C SER A 109 -7.78 -1.06 -7.21
N ALA A 110 -7.72 0.01 -7.98
CA ALA A 110 -6.73 1.08 -7.82
C ALA A 110 -7.39 2.44 -8.06
N PRO A 111 -7.00 3.51 -7.36
CA PRO A 111 -7.39 4.86 -7.70
C PRO A 111 -7.06 5.20 -9.15
N LEU A 112 -7.90 6.01 -9.80
CA LEU A 112 -7.74 6.36 -11.22
C LEU A 112 -6.35 6.97 -11.49
N GLU A 113 -5.91 7.88 -10.65
CA GLU A 113 -4.61 8.55 -10.76
C GLU A 113 -3.44 7.57 -10.73
N LEU A 114 -3.52 6.57 -9.86
CA LEU A 114 -2.50 5.51 -9.77
C LEU A 114 -2.51 4.63 -11.02
N ALA A 115 -3.69 4.25 -11.51
CA ALA A 115 -3.84 3.44 -12.71
C ALA A 115 -3.30 4.20 -13.95
N LEU A 116 -3.60 5.51 -14.07
CA LEU A 116 -3.09 6.39 -15.12
C LEU A 116 -1.56 6.53 -15.05
N ALA A 117 -0.99 6.79 -13.87
CA ALA A 117 0.45 6.93 -13.68
C ALA A 117 1.20 5.64 -14.07
N ARG A 118 0.70 4.47 -13.65
CA ARG A 118 1.29 3.17 -14.02
C ARG A 118 1.13 2.87 -15.51
N ASN A 119 -0.02 3.20 -16.09
CA ASN A 119 -0.26 3.04 -17.52
C ASN A 119 0.69 3.92 -18.37
N ALA A 120 0.98 5.13 -17.90
CA ALA A 120 1.92 6.04 -18.58
C ALA A 120 3.36 5.47 -18.66
N GLN A 121 3.75 4.63 -17.70
CA GLN A 121 5.07 3.99 -17.62
C GLN A 121 5.17 2.68 -18.42
N ARG A 122 4.07 2.18 -19.01
CA ARG A 122 4.07 0.96 -19.82
C ARG A 122 4.79 1.18 -21.16
N ASN A 123 5.28 0.10 -21.74
CA ASN A 123 5.79 0.11 -23.11
C ASN A 123 4.73 0.66 -24.08
N ALA A 124 5.18 1.32 -25.13
CA ALA A 124 4.29 2.05 -26.05
C ALA A 124 3.20 1.16 -26.67
N ASP A 125 3.51 -0.08 -27.00
CA ASP A 125 2.61 -1.09 -27.58
C ASP A 125 1.56 -1.62 -26.58
N LYS A 126 1.83 -1.49 -25.27
CA LYS A 126 0.94 -1.92 -24.15
C LYS A 126 0.23 -0.76 -23.46
N LYS A 127 0.53 0.46 -23.87
CA LYS A 127 -0.05 1.67 -23.30
C LYS A 127 -1.46 1.90 -23.83
N VAL A 128 -2.43 1.90 -22.92
CA VAL A 128 -3.83 2.20 -23.26
C VAL A 128 -4.03 3.71 -23.32
N PRO A 129 -4.76 4.25 -24.32
CA PRO A 129 -5.14 5.67 -24.35
C PRO A 129 -5.84 6.08 -23.05
N GLU A 130 -5.53 7.28 -22.56
CA GLU A 130 -6.02 7.76 -21.26
C GLU A 130 -7.55 7.80 -21.19
N ASP A 131 -8.21 8.28 -22.27
CA ASP A 131 -9.67 8.35 -22.35
C ASP A 131 -10.32 6.95 -22.33
N ALA A 132 -9.67 5.96 -22.98
CA ALA A 132 -10.13 4.57 -22.91
C ALA A 132 -10.03 4.00 -21.51
N LEU A 133 -8.92 4.27 -20.79
CA LEU A 133 -8.76 3.85 -19.41
C LEU A 133 -9.79 4.51 -18.49
N LYS A 134 -10.03 5.81 -18.63
CA LYS A 134 -11.07 6.55 -17.89
C LYS A 134 -12.46 5.98 -18.15
N SER A 135 -12.75 5.63 -19.42
CA SER A 135 -14.01 4.99 -19.79
C SER A 135 -14.18 3.62 -19.11
N VAL A 136 -13.15 2.78 -19.13
CA VAL A 136 -13.18 1.48 -18.43
C VAL A 136 -13.35 1.67 -16.92
N PHE A 137 -12.68 2.66 -16.34
CA PHE A 137 -12.79 2.97 -14.91
C PHE A 137 -14.22 3.41 -14.53
N SER A 138 -14.85 4.25 -15.35
CA SER A 138 -16.23 4.72 -15.11
C SER A 138 -17.29 3.62 -15.24
N MET A 139 -16.97 2.53 -15.93
CA MET A 139 -17.85 1.35 -16.07
C MET A 139 -17.63 0.30 -14.97
N LEU A 140 -16.70 0.54 -14.01
CA LEU A 140 -16.35 -0.46 -13.04
C LEU A 140 -17.52 -0.73 -12.08
N GLU A 141 -18.03 -1.93 -12.13
CA GLU A 141 -19.03 -2.49 -11.22
C GLU A 141 -18.34 -3.58 -10.39
N PRO A 142 -18.26 -3.44 -9.05
CA PRO A 142 -17.69 -4.47 -8.19
C PRO A 142 -18.37 -5.83 -8.45
N PRO A 143 -17.60 -6.91 -8.59
CA PRO A 143 -18.19 -8.25 -8.73
C PRO A 143 -18.88 -8.67 -7.44
N SER A 144 -19.90 -9.54 -7.56
CA SER A 144 -20.65 -10.05 -6.44
C SER A 144 -21.00 -11.52 -6.62
N GLU A 145 -21.27 -12.24 -5.53
CA GLU A 145 -21.57 -13.69 -5.55
C GLU A 145 -22.86 -14.01 -6.31
N ASP A 146 -23.81 -13.05 -6.35
CA ASP A 146 -25.07 -13.21 -7.12
C ASP A 146 -24.88 -13.25 -8.65
N GLU A 147 -23.69 -12.92 -9.15
CA GLU A 147 -23.31 -13.14 -10.55
C GLU A 147 -22.99 -14.60 -10.86
N GLY A 148 -22.66 -15.40 -9.83
CA GLY A 148 -22.27 -16.81 -9.96
C GLY A 148 -20.83 -17.11 -9.52
N PHE A 149 -20.14 -16.16 -8.89
CA PHE A 149 -18.90 -16.41 -8.19
C PHE A 149 -19.18 -17.18 -6.89
N VAL A 150 -18.33 -18.16 -6.55
CA VAL A 150 -18.40 -18.85 -5.24
C VAL A 150 -17.80 -18.00 -4.13
N TRP A 151 -16.93 -17.07 -4.47
CA TRP A 151 -16.31 -16.11 -3.58
C TRP A 151 -15.74 -14.93 -4.37
N VAL A 152 -15.71 -13.74 -3.76
CA VAL A 152 -15.14 -12.53 -4.34
C VAL A 152 -14.20 -11.88 -3.34
N GLN A 153 -13.02 -11.47 -3.82
CA GLN A 153 -12.06 -10.69 -3.05
C GLN A 153 -11.71 -9.41 -3.79
N THR A 154 -11.72 -8.30 -3.08
CA THR A 154 -11.16 -7.03 -3.58
C THR A 154 -9.77 -6.82 -3.01
N ILE A 155 -8.81 -6.53 -3.89
CA ILE A 155 -7.42 -6.18 -3.56
C ILE A 155 -7.24 -4.69 -3.85
N GLU A 156 -7.31 -3.89 -2.81
CA GLU A 156 -7.14 -2.44 -2.93
C GLU A 156 -5.66 -2.10 -3.13
N GLN A 157 -5.38 -1.36 -4.20
CA GLN A 157 -4.05 -0.83 -4.50
C GLN A 157 -3.97 0.62 -4.06
N GLN A 158 -2.87 0.97 -3.41
CA GLN A 158 -2.62 2.34 -2.99
C GLN A 158 -1.48 2.95 -3.79
N ALA A 159 -1.54 4.27 -3.96
CA ALA A 159 -0.40 5.01 -4.45
C ALA A 159 0.76 4.85 -3.44
N PRO A 160 1.99 4.63 -3.88
CA PRO A 160 3.13 4.66 -2.99
C PRO A 160 3.19 6.04 -2.31
N LEU A 161 3.53 6.05 -1.04
CA LEU A 161 3.74 7.30 -0.33
C LEU A 161 4.88 8.10 -1.00
N PRO A 162 4.76 9.43 -1.11
CA PRO A 162 5.80 10.23 -1.74
C PRO A 162 7.12 10.13 -0.96
N THR A 163 8.23 10.03 -1.64
CA THR A 163 9.57 10.01 -1.00
C THR A 163 9.95 11.35 -0.37
N THR A 164 9.25 12.41 -0.76
CA THR A 164 9.44 13.76 -0.22
C THR A 164 8.12 14.49 -0.10
N LEU A 165 7.88 15.13 1.05
CA LEU A 165 6.74 16.01 1.28
C LEU A 165 7.26 17.35 1.81
N GLN A 166 6.80 18.46 1.20
CA GLN A 166 7.16 19.80 1.61
C GLN A 166 6.08 20.43 2.47
N THR A 167 6.51 21.14 3.52
CA THR A 167 5.66 22.04 4.30
C THR A 167 6.20 23.48 4.21
N ALA A 168 5.59 24.41 4.94
CA ALA A 168 6.08 25.80 4.96
C ALA A 168 7.54 25.88 5.45
N ARG A 169 7.90 25.10 6.49
CA ARG A 169 9.19 25.23 7.17
C ARG A 169 10.05 23.96 7.09
N MET A 170 9.55 22.84 6.56
CA MET A 170 10.28 21.57 6.57
C MET A 170 10.14 20.80 5.25
N SER A 171 11.13 19.93 5.03
CA SER A 171 11.12 18.86 4.05
C SER A 171 11.07 17.54 4.82
N LEU A 172 10.01 16.76 4.62
CA LEU A 172 9.90 15.38 5.08
C LEU A 172 10.48 14.51 3.99
N VAL A 173 11.53 13.77 4.27
CA VAL A 173 12.25 12.97 3.27
C VAL A 173 12.30 11.51 3.67
N ALA A 174 12.25 10.60 2.67
CA ALA A 174 12.50 9.18 2.88
C ALA A 174 13.90 8.94 3.47
N PRO A 175 14.15 7.77 4.07
CA PRO A 175 15.44 7.43 4.64
C PRO A 175 16.56 7.45 3.58
N ASP A 176 17.67 8.12 3.92
CA ASP A 176 18.89 8.16 3.12
C ASP A 176 20.11 8.06 4.08
N VAL A 177 21.09 7.23 3.73
CA VAL A 177 22.32 7.06 4.53
C VAL A 177 23.09 8.37 4.68
N ALA A 178 22.95 9.31 3.75
CA ALA A 178 23.53 10.65 3.84
C ALA A 178 23.04 11.45 5.06
N LEU A 179 21.95 11.02 5.71
CA LEU A 179 21.45 11.64 6.94
C LEU A 179 22.13 11.12 8.22
N ALA A 180 23.07 10.17 8.14
CA ALA A 180 23.57 9.43 9.29
C ALA A 180 24.22 10.32 10.36
N GLU A 181 25.06 11.28 9.98
CA GLU A 181 25.69 12.22 10.91
C GLU A 181 24.63 13.09 11.61
N LYS A 182 23.71 13.69 10.84
CA LYS A 182 22.60 14.50 11.37
C LYS A 182 21.72 13.72 12.33
N LEU A 183 21.48 12.43 12.02
CA LEU A 183 20.70 11.54 12.86
C LEU A 183 21.42 11.22 14.17
N ALA A 184 22.71 10.91 14.13
CA ALA A 184 23.52 10.67 15.31
C ALA A 184 23.52 11.90 16.25
N ASP A 185 23.77 13.08 15.70
CA ASP A 185 23.79 14.34 16.45
C ASP A 185 22.44 14.64 17.10
N ALA A 186 21.33 14.52 16.35
CA ALA A 186 19.99 14.78 16.86
C ALA A 186 19.58 13.80 17.97
N LEU A 187 19.90 12.49 17.81
CA LEU A 187 19.60 11.47 18.83
C LEU A 187 20.44 11.65 20.08
N ASN A 188 21.73 11.91 19.94
CA ASN A 188 22.65 12.13 21.07
C ASN A 188 22.27 13.40 21.85
N ALA A 189 21.99 14.50 21.17
CA ALA A 189 21.55 15.74 21.81
C ALA A 189 20.21 15.59 22.55
N SER A 190 19.35 14.67 22.10
CA SER A 190 18.00 14.49 22.62
C SER A 190 17.85 13.33 23.60
N TYR A 191 18.91 12.62 23.97
CA TYR A 191 18.85 11.42 24.80
C TYR A 191 18.12 11.64 26.13
N ALA A 192 18.38 12.75 26.81
CA ALA A 192 17.74 13.07 28.11
C ALA A 192 16.20 13.19 28.00
N LEU A 193 15.69 13.62 26.86
CA LEU A 193 14.27 13.67 26.54
C LEU A 193 13.75 12.30 26.11
N HIS A 194 14.44 11.65 25.19
CA HIS A 194 14.01 10.41 24.55
C HIS A 194 13.93 9.24 25.54
N ARG A 195 14.91 9.06 26.43
CA ARG A 195 14.92 7.98 27.43
C ARG A 195 13.68 7.95 28.34
N ARG A 196 12.94 9.05 28.41
CA ARG A 196 11.74 9.16 29.23
C ARG A 196 10.55 8.39 28.63
N PHE A 197 10.49 8.29 27.29
CA PHE A 197 9.32 7.77 26.57
C PHE A 197 9.63 6.74 25.48
N LEU A 198 10.88 6.72 24.98
CA LEU A 198 11.30 5.88 23.86
C LEU A 198 12.21 4.76 24.37
N VAL A 199 11.66 3.53 24.39
CA VAL A 199 12.35 2.34 24.93
C VAL A 199 13.60 1.95 24.15
N TRP A 200 13.69 2.34 22.88
CA TRP A 200 14.83 2.09 22.00
C TRP A 200 15.95 3.13 22.13
N SER A 201 15.71 4.21 22.88
CA SER A 201 16.71 5.26 23.07
C SER A 201 17.91 4.75 23.88
N LYS A 202 19.11 5.02 23.40
CA LYS A 202 20.37 4.65 24.05
C LYS A 202 21.25 5.88 24.31
N PRO A 203 22.17 5.82 25.28
CA PRO A 203 22.97 6.97 25.70
C PRO A 203 23.84 7.57 24.60
N HIS A 204 24.30 6.74 23.66
CA HIS A 204 25.19 7.16 22.59
C HIS A 204 24.89 6.39 21.30
N TRP A 205 24.73 7.14 20.22
CA TRP A 205 24.58 6.65 18.85
C TRP A 205 25.86 6.96 18.07
N THR A 206 26.48 5.94 17.53
CA THR A 206 27.61 6.08 16.63
C THR A 206 27.15 6.35 15.20
N LEU A 207 28.07 6.79 14.33
CA LEU A 207 27.79 6.92 12.91
C LEU A 207 27.36 5.59 12.28
N GLU A 208 28.03 4.48 12.67
CA GLU A 208 27.70 3.12 12.20
C GLU A 208 26.27 2.71 12.59
N ASP A 209 25.87 2.92 13.86
CA ASP A 209 24.50 2.66 14.32
C ASP A 209 23.44 3.37 13.46
N THR A 210 23.70 4.64 13.12
CA THR A 210 22.75 5.44 12.35
C THR A 210 22.76 5.09 10.88
N GLN A 211 23.91 4.72 10.30
CA GLN A 211 23.99 4.18 8.94
C GLN A 211 23.20 2.88 8.79
N GLU A 212 23.39 1.92 9.69
CA GLU A 212 22.62 0.67 9.71
C GLU A 212 21.13 0.91 9.88
N SER A 213 20.76 1.82 10.79
CA SER A 213 19.34 2.18 11.00
C SER A 213 18.70 2.76 9.75
N LEU A 214 19.40 3.65 9.03
CA LEU A 214 18.91 4.26 7.80
C LEU A 214 18.87 3.27 6.64
N GLN A 215 19.83 2.35 6.52
CA GLN A 215 19.81 1.30 5.50
C GLN A 215 18.60 0.37 5.68
N ARG A 216 18.29 -0.02 6.92
CA ARG A 216 17.08 -0.80 7.23
C ARG A 216 15.81 -0.02 6.91
N ALA A 217 15.76 1.25 7.37
CA ALA A 217 14.62 2.10 7.13
C ALA A 217 14.36 2.36 5.63
N ALA A 218 15.40 2.45 4.79
CA ALA A 218 15.26 2.59 3.34
C ALA A 218 14.63 1.33 2.71
N LYS A 219 15.10 0.14 3.11
CA LYS A 219 14.48 -1.13 2.66
C LYS A 219 13.02 -1.23 3.07
N ASP A 220 12.71 -0.87 4.32
CA ASP A 220 11.34 -0.90 4.85
C ASP A 220 10.46 0.14 4.14
N PHE A 221 11.01 1.30 3.79
CA PHE A 221 10.26 2.34 3.07
C PHE A 221 9.81 1.87 1.68
N ASP A 222 10.61 1.11 0.98
CA ASP A 222 10.29 0.55 -0.34
C ASP A 222 9.42 -0.72 -0.27
N ALA A 223 9.46 -1.42 0.87
CA ALA A 223 8.71 -2.67 1.05
C ALA A 223 7.21 -2.41 1.25
N PRO A 224 6.30 -3.20 0.66
CA PRO A 224 4.84 -3.00 0.79
C PRO A 224 4.33 -2.96 2.24
N VAL A 225 4.89 -3.80 3.10
CA VAL A 225 4.51 -3.93 4.51
C VAL A 225 5.55 -3.36 5.49
N GLY A 226 6.55 -2.67 4.98
CA GLY A 226 7.59 -2.04 5.80
C GLY A 226 7.15 -0.72 6.43
N GLU A 227 7.80 -0.34 7.53
CA GLU A 227 7.60 0.96 8.17
C GLU A 227 8.04 2.10 7.25
N LYS A 228 7.18 3.11 7.05
CA LYS A 228 7.49 4.31 6.26
C LYS A 228 7.98 5.42 7.17
N ARG A 229 9.30 5.62 7.25
CA ARG A 229 9.90 6.67 8.09
C ARG A 229 10.20 7.91 7.27
N TYR A 230 9.76 9.06 7.77
CA TYR A 230 10.09 10.37 7.21
C TYR A 230 10.99 11.13 8.18
N PHE A 231 12.16 11.54 7.70
CA PHE A 231 13.08 12.42 8.42
C PHE A 231 12.74 13.86 8.11
N LEU A 232 12.68 14.69 9.15
CA LEU A 232 12.21 16.07 9.08
C LEU A 232 13.41 17.01 9.04
N LEU A 233 13.68 17.60 7.87
CA LEU A 233 14.74 18.58 7.69
C LEU A 233 14.16 20.00 7.71
N SER A 234 14.83 20.94 8.39
CA SER A 234 14.47 22.35 8.33
C SER A 234 14.75 22.90 6.93
N ARG A 235 13.85 23.73 6.40
CA ARG A 235 14.08 24.42 5.12
C ARG A 235 14.97 25.64 5.27
N ASP A 236 15.00 26.25 6.46
CA ASP A 236 15.85 27.40 6.77
C ASP A 236 17.29 26.96 7.07
N ASP A 237 17.46 25.74 7.60
CA ASP A 237 18.76 25.10 7.83
C ASP A 237 18.71 23.62 7.45
N PRO A 238 19.09 23.26 6.21
CA PRO A 238 19.07 21.87 5.73
C PRO A 238 20.02 20.93 6.49
N GLN A 239 20.91 21.44 7.34
CA GLN A 239 21.75 20.62 8.24
C GLN A 239 20.99 20.21 9.50
N ALA A 240 19.91 20.92 9.86
CA ALA A 240 19.14 20.64 11.06
C ALA A 240 18.13 19.51 10.83
N LEU A 241 18.35 18.38 11.49
CA LEU A 241 17.36 17.30 11.59
C LEU A 241 16.43 17.58 12.78
N VAL A 242 15.16 17.89 12.47
CA VAL A 242 14.13 18.30 13.44
C VAL A 242 13.51 17.10 14.16
N GLY A 243 13.46 15.94 13.52
CA GLY A 243 12.87 14.72 14.06
C GLY A 243 12.56 13.69 13.00
N CYS A 244 11.69 12.73 13.38
CA CYS A 244 11.24 11.66 12.48
C CYS A 244 9.78 11.33 12.78
N ILE A 245 9.01 10.97 11.74
CA ILE A 245 7.68 10.37 11.84
C ILE A 245 7.72 9.02 11.13
N GLY A 246 7.30 7.96 11.83
CA GLY A 246 7.16 6.61 11.31
C GLY A 246 5.69 6.22 11.15
N LEU A 247 5.39 5.50 10.09
CA LEU A 247 4.10 4.89 9.78
C LEU A 247 4.30 3.39 9.70
N LEU A 248 3.92 2.66 10.75
CA LEU A 248 4.01 1.21 10.80
C LEU A 248 2.68 0.60 10.35
N PRO A 249 2.64 -0.19 9.25
CA PRO A 249 1.41 -0.86 8.83
C PRO A 249 0.88 -1.77 9.93
N LEU A 250 -0.44 -1.75 10.16
CA LEU A 250 -1.10 -2.63 11.12
C LEU A 250 -1.52 -3.91 10.42
N ALA A 251 -1.05 -5.07 10.91
CA ALA A 251 -1.30 -6.37 10.28
C ALA A 251 -2.79 -6.77 10.27
N ASP A 252 -3.52 -6.36 11.30
CA ASP A 252 -4.91 -6.75 11.53
C ASP A 252 -5.93 -5.77 10.94
N GLU A 253 -5.50 -4.62 10.45
CA GLU A 253 -6.36 -3.57 9.92
C GLU A 253 -5.87 -3.12 8.54
N ILE A 254 -6.57 -3.50 7.48
CA ILE A 254 -6.26 -3.09 6.11
C ILE A 254 -6.29 -1.55 6.01
N HIS A 255 -5.32 -0.97 5.31
CA HIS A 255 -5.19 0.49 5.15
C HIS A 255 -5.06 1.28 6.46
N SER A 256 -4.34 0.70 7.42
CA SER A 256 -4.13 1.34 8.73
C SER A 256 -2.66 1.41 9.10
N PHE A 257 -2.28 2.50 9.76
CA PHE A 257 -0.93 2.70 10.27
C PHE A 257 -0.93 3.05 11.76
N GLU A 258 0.03 2.49 12.50
CA GLU A 258 0.46 3.06 13.78
C GLU A 258 1.42 4.21 13.50
N VAL A 259 1.10 5.39 14.02
CA VAL A 259 1.93 6.59 13.86
C VAL A 259 2.83 6.76 15.08
N GLY A 260 4.14 6.73 14.85
CA GLY A 260 5.15 7.02 15.85
C GLY A 260 5.99 8.23 15.47
N TYR A 261 6.53 8.96 16.43
CA TYR A 261 7.43 10.09 16.15
C TYR A 261 8.35 10.38 17.31
N TRP A 262 9.45 11.05 16.99
CA TRP A 262 10.34 11.69 17.95
C TRP A 262 10.83 13.04 17.40
N GLY A 263 11.12 13.97 18.29
CA GLY A 263 11.64 15.29 17.94
C GLY A 263 13.02 15.52 18.51
N ASN A 264 13.83 16.32 17.80
CA ASN A 264 15.08 16.84 18.29
C ASN A 264 14.80 17.93 19.34
N GLN A 265 15.41 17.80 20.52
CA GLN A 265 15.22 18.70 21.65
C GLN A 265 15.57 20.16 21.29
N ALA A 266 16.57 20.38 20.42
CA ALA A 266 16.97 21.70 19.97
C ALA A 266 15.86 22.47 19.22
N HIS A 267 14.90 21.76 18.64
CA HIS A 267 13.80 22.32 17.86
C HIS A 267 12.44 22.16 18.54
N ALA A 268 12.43 21.78 19.84
CA ALA A 268 11.19 21.60 20.59
C ALA A 268 10.46 22.93 20.84
N GLY A 269 9.13 22.88 20.92
CA GLY A 269 8.29 24.04 21.26
C GLY A 269 7.97 24.99 20.10
N HIS A 270 8.55 24.83 18.92
CA HIS A 270 8.33 25.72 17.76
C HIS A 270 7.17 25.26 16.84
N GLY A 271 6.44 24.21 17.21
CA GLY A 271 5.29 23.69 16.44
C GLY A 271 5.66 22.93 15.16
N LEU A 272 6.95 22.66 14.91
CA LEU A 272 7.44 22.00 13.71
C LEU A 272 6.89 20.57 13.58
N MET A 273 6.92 19.77 14.67
CA MET A 273 6.38 18.42 14.66
C MET A 273 4.86 18.40 14.35
N ARG A 274 4.10 19.38 14.86
CA ARG A 274 2.67 19.51 14.55
C ARG A 274 2.46 19.81 13.06
N GLU A 275 3.24 20.72 12.49
CA GLU A 275 3.18 21.05 11.07
C GLU A 275 3.45 19.82 10.20
N ALA A 276 4.53 19.07 10.50
CA ALA A 276 4.90 17.86 9.78
C ALA A 276 3.84 16.78 9.89
N LEU A 277 3.39 16.48 11.10
CA LEU A 277 2.38 15.44 11.34
C LEU A 277 1.06 15.78 10.64
N THR A 278 0.60 17.03 10.73
CA THR A 278 -0.62 17.47 10.05
C THR A 278 -0.51 17.32 8.52
N ALA A 279 0.62 17.73 7.94
CA ALA A 279 0.84 17.60 6.51
C ALA A 279 0.86 16.13 6.05
N LEU A 280 1.54 15.26 6.80
CA LEU A 280 1.61 13.83 6.49
C LEU A 280 0.24 13.15 6.63
N VAL A 281 -0.51 13.47 7.67
CA VAL A 281 -1.86 12.96 7.92
C VAL A 281 -2.86 13.33 6.81
N LEU A 282 -2.69 14.51 6.19
CA LEU A 282 -3.50 14.91 5.02
C LEU A 282 -3.22 14.05 3.78
N GLN A 283 -1.97 13.60 3.58
CA GLN A 283 -1.62 12.66 2.50
C GLN A 283 -2.20 11.26 2.72
N LEU A 284 -2.58 10.95 3.96
CA LEU A 284 -3.11 9.66 4.38
C LEU A 284 -4.64 9.69 4.58
N SER A 285 -5.35 10.56 3.86
CA SER A 285 -6.80 10.74 4.02
C SER A 285 -7.61 9.45 3.86
N GLY A 286 -7.19 8.53 2.97
CA GLY A 286 -7.81 7.22 2.79
C GLY A 286 -7.41 6.14 3.79
N HIS A 287 -6.67 6.49 4.87
CA HIS A 287 -6.17 5.52 5.84
C HIS A 287 -6.72 5.78 7.23
N THR A 288 -6.94 4.70 7.98
CA THR A 288 -7.14 4.78 9.42
C THR A 288 -5.78 4.89 10.12
N LEU A 289 -5.65 5.86 11.00
CA LEU A 289 -4.40 6.09 11.73
C LEU A 289 -4.62 5.84 13.22
N ARG A 290 -3.71 5.08 13.82
CA ARG A 290 -3.62 4.86 15.27
C ARG A 290 -2.36 5.53 15.80
N LEU A 291 -2.44 6.07 17.01
CA LEU A 291 -1.30 6.64 17.71
C LEU A 291 -1.40 6.23 19.18
N THR A 292 -0.33 5.71 19.74
CA THR A 292 -0.30 5.36 21.16
C THR A 292 0.72 6.19 21.91
N THR A 293 0.35 6.69 23.10
CA THR A 293 1.27 7.46 23.94
C THR A 293 1.06 7.18 25.42
N SER A 294 2.09 7.45 26.23
CA SER A 294 2.00 7.34 27.69
C SER A 294 1.12 8.44 28.26
N SER A 295 0.34 8.12 29.31
CA SER A 295 -0.43 9.11 30.08
C SER A 295 0.45 10.20 30.71
N ALA A 296 1.76 9.96 30.88
CA ALA A 296 2.73 10.95 31.35
C ALA A 296 3.27 11.87 30.23
N ASN A 297 3.02 11.55 28.92
CA ASN A 297 3.55 12.34 27.79
C ASN A 297 2.54 13.37 27.29
N LEU A 298 2.31 14.41 28.05
CA LEU A 298 1.34 15.46 27.73
C LEU A 298 1.65 16.16 26.37
N SER A 299 2.93 16.26 25.99
CA SER A 299 3.31 16.88 24.72
C SER A 299 2.82 16.04 23.54
N SER A 300 2.95 14.72 23.61
CA SER A 300 2.47 13.80 22.59
C SER A 300 0.93 13.79 22.51
N GLN A 301 0.25 13.85 23.63
CA GLN A 301 -1.23 13.93 23.68
C GLN A 301 -1.73 15.18 22.95
N ARG A 302 -1.20 16.36 23.31
CA ARG A 302 -1.54 17.63 22.64
C ARG A 302 -1.23 17.63 21.16
N LEU A 303 -0.14 16.97 20.76
CA LEU A 303 0.24 16.86 19.37
C LEU A 303 -0.74 15.97 18.58
N ALA A 304 -1.15 14.83 19.16
CA ALA A 304 -2.15 13.93 18.56
C ALA A 304 -3.49 14.67 18.35
N GLU A 305 -4.00 15.32 19.38
CA GLU A 305 -5.24 16.11 19.31
C GLU A 305 -5.18 17.23 18.28
N ALA A 306 -4.05 17.97 18.25
CA ALA A 306 -3.82 19.06 17.28
C ALA A 306 -3.70 18.58 15.83
N ALA A 307 -3.34 17.30 15.61
CA ALA A 307 -3.27 16.67 14.29
C ALA A 307 -4.60 15.97 13.90
N GLY A 308 -5.66 16.12 14.72
CA GLY A 308 -7.00 15.62 14.45
C GLY A 308 -7.21 14.14 14.81
N PHE A 309 -6.41 13.61 15.72
CA PHE A 309 -6.67 12.31 16.34
C PHE A 309 -7.61 12.48 17.53
N GLU A 310 -8.49 11.51 17.70
CA GLU A 310 -9.44 11.43 18.82
C GLU A 310 -8.99 10.34 19.80
N TRP A 311 -9.02 10.64 21.09
CA TRP A 311 -8.77 9.62 22.12
C TRP A 311 -9.94 8.64 22.16
N VAL A 312 -9.63 7.34 22.06
CA VAL A 312 -10.64 6.27 21.98
C VAL A 312 -10.55 5.25 23.11
N GLU A 313 -9.36 5.07 23.70
CA GLU A 313 -9.17 4.03 24.69
C GLU A 313 -8.02 4.36 25.66
N THR A 314 -8.09 3.83 26.87
CA THR A 314 -7.00 3.81 27.85
C THR A 314 -6.68 2.38 28.25
N LEU A 315 -5.48 1.93 27.93
CA LEU A 315 -4.94 0.64 28.39
C LEU A 315 -4.25 0.85 29.73
N GLN A 316 -4.92 0.45 30.81
CA GLN A 316 -4.43 0.68 32.16
C GLN A 316 -3.17 -0.11 32.46
N GLY A 317 -2.15 0.55 33.03
CA GLY A 317 -0.89 -0.05 33.42
C GLY A 317 -0.09 -0.70 32.30
N ALA A 318 -0.47 -0.48 31.04
CA ALA A 318 0.10 -1.18 29.88
C ALA A 318 1.51 -0.72 29.52
N ARG A 319 2.00 0.36 30.09
CA ARG A 319 3.34 0.89 29.81
C ARG A 319 4.16 1.01 31.08
N ARG A 320 5.34 0.39 31.08
CA ARG A 320 6.31 0.52 32.14
C ARG A 320 7.59 1.14 31.61
N CYS A 321 8.07 2.16 32.26
CA CYS A 321 9.37 2.73 31.97
C CYS A 321 10.12 3.04 33.29
N GLU A 322 11.44 3.07 33.21
CA GLU A 322 12.33 3.30 34.35
C GLU A 322 12.06 4.68 35.00
N TYR A 323 11.73 5.69 34.19
CA TYR A 323 11.58 7.07 34.63
C TYR A 323 10.25 7.37 35.34
N PHE A 324 9.14 6.79 34.87
CA PHE A 324 7.79 7.08 35.41
C PHE A 324 7.13 5.89 36.11
N GLY A 325 7.77 4.73 36.11
CA GLY A 325 7.16 3.49 36.61
C GLY A 325 6.06 2.99 35.69
N VAL A 326 5.00 2.41 36.30
CA VAL A 326 3.82 1.94 35.56
C VAL A 326 2.91 3.12 35.20
N ARG A 327 2.50 3.20 33.95
CA ARG A 327 1.62 4.23 33.39
C ARG A 327 0.63 3.61 32.41
N ASP A 328 -0.46 4.32 32.19
CA ASP A 328 -1.44 3.96 31.19
C ASP A 328 -0.93 4.32 29.80
N THR A 329 -1.41 3.56 28.80
CA THR A 329 -1.24 3.91 27.40
C THR A 329 -2.56 4.49 26.89
N LEU A 330 -2.51 5.70 26.37
CA LEU A 330 -3.64 6.33 25.69
C LEU A 330 -3.59 5.98 24.22
N VAL A 331 -4.71 5.51 23.68
CA VAL A 331 -4.88 5.15 22.27
C VAL A 331 -5.71 6.24 21.59
N TYR A 332 -5.16 6.80 20.57
CA TYR A 332 -5.79 7.80 19.71
C TYR A 332 -6.04 7.20 18.32
N ARG A 333 -7.15 7.55 17.70
CA ARG A 333 -7.48 7.16 16.32
C ARG A 333 -7.89 8.36 15.49
N ARG A 334 -7.65 8.26 14.19
CA ARG A 334 -8.18 9.15 13.16
C ARG A 334 -8.71 8.27 12.02
N ALA A 335 -10.01 8.37 11.76
CA ALA A 335 -10.65 7.62 10.70
C ALA A 335 -10.20 8.10 9.31
N ALA A 336 -10.25 7.21 8.32
CA ALA A 336 -10.19 7.58 6.90
C ALA A 336 -11.29 8.61 6.57
N ARG A 337 -10.97 9.58 5.73
CA ARG A 337 -11.92 10.61 5.29
C ARG A 337 -12.12 10.55 3.79
#